data_9cc1f7f35df6d3f15bcb091847b5b5da
#
_entry.id   9cc1f7f35df6d3f15bcb091847b5b5da
#
_cell.length_a   1.000
_cell.length_b   1.000
_cell.length_c   1.000
_cell.angle_alpha   90.00
_cell.angle_beta   90.00
_cell.angle_gamma   90.00
#
_symmetry.space_group_name_H-M   'P 1'
#
loop_
_entity.id
_entity.type
_entity.pdbx_description
1 polymer ?
#
loop_
_entity_poly.entity_id
_entity_poly.type
_entity_poly.pdbx_seq_one_letter_code
_entity_poly.pdbx_strand_id
1 'polypeptide(L)'
;SPHLFNFNEWDARWRELSLDPSERAATDVGTTQLALYAIQALAYGFTEPTDMHPKWKPINRKVSAFAFLDEALKYDPSQFSAVLLDKAPPEDARYDDMVKSLARYREIARFGGWRKLPVTAVASGPGDPYPEVKLLRARLQAEGDLPGGSPTKTRRKEIDQRTADAIKSFQFRHGIEPD
;
A
#
# COMPACT_ATOMS: atom_id res chain seq x y z
N SER A 1 8.73 -2.09 -3.50
CA SER A 1 8.41 -3.27 -4.34
C SER A 1 9.54 -4.29 -4.24
N PRO A 2 9.27 -5.56 -3.95
CA PRO A 2 10.32 -6.59 -3.78
C PRO A 2 11.28 -6.69 -4.97
N HIS A 3 10.79 -6.49 -6.19
CA HIS A 3 11.59 -6.55 -7.42
C HIS A 3 12.61 -5.40 -7.56
N LEU A 4 12.45 -4.29 -6.84
CA LEU A 4 13.41 -3.18 -6.88
C LEU A 4 14.70 -3.48 -6.11
N PHE A 5 14.65 -4.43 -5.19
CA PHE A 5 15.78 -4.78 -4.33
C PHE A 5 16.39 -6.14 -4.68
N ASN A 6 15.83 -6.85 -5.66
CA ASN A 6 16.29 -8.19 -6.07
C ASN A 6 16.52 -9.16 -4.88
N PHE A 7 15.62 -9.15 -3.90
CA PHE A 7 15.77 -9.87 -2.63
C PHE A 7 16.10 -11.37 -2.82
N ASN A 8 15.53 -12.01 -3.84
CA ASN A 8 15.78 -13.44 -4.07
C ASN A 8 17.25 -13.72 -4.41
N GLU A 9 17.89 -12.84 -5.16
CA GLU A 9 19.32 -12.97 -5.50
C GLU A 9 20.18 -12.78 -4.25
N TRP A 10 19.86 -11.79 -3.44
CA TRP A 10 20.61 -11.53 -2.19
C TRP A 10 20.39 -12.62 -1.15
N ASP A 11 19.18 -13.15 -1.01
CA ASP A 11 18.91 -14.29 -0.14
C ASP A 11 19.68 -15.54 -0.57
N ALA A 12 19.77 -15.79 -1.88
CA ALA A 12 20.60 -16.88 -2.43
C ALA A 12 22.08 -16.66 -2.10
N ARG A 13 22.61 -15.46 -2.33
CA ARG A 13 24.01 -15.14 -2.00
C ARG A 13 24.33 -15.34 -0.53
N TRP A 14 23.42 -14.96 0.38
CA TRP A 14 23.60 -15.16 1.81
C TRP A 14 23.53 -16.62 2.23
N ARG A 15 22.69 -17.43 1.59
CA ARG A 15 22.59 -18.87 1.86
C ARG A 15 23.80 -19.65 1.36
N GLU A 16 24.36 -19.21 0.25
CA GLU A 16 25.53 -19.81 -0.41
C GLU A 16 26.80 -19.06 -0.12
N LEU A 17 26.89 -18.45 1.07
CA LEU A 17 28.02 -17.58 1.42
C LEU A 17 29.35 -18.33 1.25
N SER A 18 30.10 -17.90 0.25
CA SER A 18 31.41 -18.46 -0.11
C SER A 18 32.41 -18.31 1.05
N LEU A 19 33.35 -19.26 1.13
CA LEU A 19 34.49 -19.14 2.02
C LEU A 19 35.58 -18.22 1.45
N ASP A 20 35.47 -17.81 0.19
CA ASP A 20 36.36 -16.86 -0.45
C ASP A 20 36.21 -15.47 0.19
N PRO A 21 37.29 -14.89 0.75
CA PRO A 21 37.25 -13.57 1.37
C PRO A 21 36.77 -12.46 0.42
N SER A 22 37.09 -12.55 -0.88
CA SER A 22 36.70 -11.54 -1.88
C SER A 22 35.20 -11.55 -2.10
N GLU A 23 34.58 -12.74 -2.23
CA GLU A 23 33.14 -12.88 -2.41
C GLU A 23 32.37 -12.46 -1.16
N ARG A 24 32.91 -12.78 0.02
CA ARG A 24 32.32 -12.32 1.29
C ARG A 24 32.33 -10.80 1.38
N ALA A 25 33.46 -10.17 1.07
CA ALA A 25 33.56 -8.71 1.08
C ALA A 25 32.61 -8.06 0.06
N ALA A 26 32.48 -8.63 -1.13
CA ALA A 26 31.52 -8.13 -2.13
C ALA A 26 30.07 -8.26 -1.66
N THR A 27 29.72 -9.35 -0.96
CA THR A 27 28.39 -9.56 -0.40
C THR A 27 28.10 -8.57 0.72
N ASP A 28 29.06 -8.31 1.58
CA ASP A 28 28.96 -7.34 2.70
C ASP A 28 28.75 -5.91 2.18
N VAL A 29 29.57 -5.47 1.22
CA VAL A 29 29.43 -4.16 0.58
C VAL A 29 28.07 -4.02 -0.10
N GLY A 30 27.65 -5.03 -0.85
CA GLY A 30 26.34 -5.01 -1.53
C GLY A 30 25.16 -4.97 -0.56
N THR A 31 25.24 -5.69 0.56
CA THR A 31 24.22 -5.65 1.61
C THR A 31 24.14 -4.26 2.25
N THR A 32 25.29 -3.66 2.52
CA THR A 32 25.36 -2.28 3.05
C THR A 32 24.70 -1.29 2.06
N GLN A 33 25.00 -1.41 0.77
CA GLN A 33 24.35 -0.59 -0.27
C GLN A 33 22.83 -0.76 -0.29
N LEU A 34 22.35 -2.01 -0.18
CA LEU A 34 20.91 -2.28 -0.11
C LEU A 34 20.27 -1.65 1.14
N ALA A 35 20.93 -1.73 2.29
CA ALA A 35 20.44 -1.10 3.51
C ALA A 35 20.34 0.42 3.36
N LEU A 36 21.37 1.08 2.83
CA LEU A 36 21.37 2.51 2.57
C LEU A 36 20.26 2.90 1.58
N TYR A 37 20.08 2.13 0.52
CA TYR A 37 19.04 2.36 -0.47
C TYR A 37 17.64 2.18 0.12
N ALA A 38 17.44 1.17 0.97
CA ALA A 38 16.19 0.96 1.68
C ALA A 38 15.84 2.12 2.62
N ILE A 39 16.83 2.63 3.37
CA ILE A 39 16.66 3.81 4.23
C ILE A 39 16.23 5.03 3.41
N GLN A 40 16.91 5.30 2.29
CA GLN A 40 16.56 6.41 1.40
C GLN A 40 15.14 6.24 0.82
N ALA A 41 14.81 5.03 0.37
CA ALA A 41 13.50 4.72 -0.18
C ALA A 41 12.36 4.91 0.82
N LEU A 42 12.57 4.53 2.07
CA LEU A 42 11.60 4.72 3.15
C LEU A 42 11.49 6.19 3.56
N ALA A 43 12.62 6.90 3.58
CA ALA A 43 12.65 8.30 4.00
C ALA A 43 12.10 9.27 2.95
N TYR A 44 12.38 9.02 1.67
CA TYR A 44 12.10 9.97 0.58
C TYR A 44 11.20 9.41 -0.51
N GLY A 45 11.02 8.09 -0.57
CA GLY A 45 10.36 7.42 -1.69
C GLY A 45 11.29 7.20 -2.89
N PHE A 46 10.73 6.71 -3.98
CA PHE A 46 11.45 6.41 -5.24
C PHE A 46 11.19 7.44 -6.33
N THR A 47 10.18 8.26 -6.17
CA THR A 47 9.72 9.19 -7.19
C THR A 47 10.02 10.61 -6.74
N GLU A 48 10.67 11.37 -7.62
CA GLU A 48 10.82 12.81 -7.39
C GLU A 48 9.45 13.49 -7.57
N PRO A 49 8.90 14.15 -6.55
CA PRO A 49 7.57 14.74 -6.63
C PRO A 49 7.43 15.79 -7.75
N THR A 50 8.49 16.52 -8.04
CA THR A 50 8.52 17.55 -9.10
C THR A 50 8.40 16.97 -10.49
N ASP A 51 8.82 15.71 -10.70
CA ASP A 51 8.66 15.01 -11.99
C ASP A 51 7.19 14.67 -12.24
N MET A 52 6.43 14.41 -11.16
CA MET A 52 5.00 14.10 -11.24
C MET A 52 4.16 15.36 -11.37
N HIS A 53 4.53 16.43 -10.67
CA HIS A 53 3.80 17.69 -10.69
C HIS A 53 4.73 18.87 -10.41
N PRO A 54 5.03 19.72 -11.42
CA PRO A 54 6.06 20.78 -11.32
C PRO A 54 5.86 21.79 -10.18
N LYS A 55 4.62 21.97 -9.71
CA LYS A 55 4.30 22.87 -8.59
C LYS A 55 4.39 22.18 -7.21
N TRP A 56 4.64 20.89 -7.17
CA TRP A 56 4.75 20.17 -5.91
C TRP A 56 6.08 20.52 -5.23
N LYS A 57 5.98 21.06 -4.04
CA LYS A 57 7.15 21.31 -3.19
C LYS A 57 7.31 20.13 -2.23
N PRO A 58 8.34 19.29 -2.40
CA PRO A 58 8.60 18.21 -1.47
C PRO A 58 8.91 18.76 -0.08
N ILE A 59 8.50 18.04 0.96
CA ILE A 59 8.92 18.35 2.33
C ILE A 59 10.42 18.07 2.42
N ASN A 60 11.20 19.09 2.76
CA ASN A 60 12.65 18.96 2.87
C ASN A 60 13.02 18.20 4.17
N ARG A 61 13.05 16.88 4.08
CA ARG A 61 13.55 16.00 5.15
C ARG A 61 15.06 15.89 5.01
N LYS A 62 15.77 16.08 6.13
CA LYS A 62 17.23 15.91 6.17
C LYS A 62 17.55 14.58 6.87
N VAL A 63 17.39 13.48 6.17
CA VAL A 63 17.76 12.15 6.67
C VAL A 63 19.07 11.74 6.01
N SER A 64 20.13 11.60 6.81
CA SER A 64 21.36 10.98 6.33
C SER A 64 21.24 9.47 6.46
N ALA A 65 21.21 8.75 5.33
CA ALA A 65 21.13 7.31 5.34
C ALA A 65 22.33 6.66 6.06
N PHE A 66 23.51 7.24 5.94
CA PHE A 66 24.70 6.77 6.65
C PHE A 66 24.59 6.96 8.15
N ALA A 67 24.20 8.15 8.63
CA ALA A 67 24.02 8.39 10.05
C ALA A 67 22.92 7.52 10.65
N PHE A 68 21.84 7.29 9.88
CA PHE A 68 20.76 6.40 10.27
C PHE A 68 21.27 4.94 10.41
N LEU A 69 22.00 4.46 9.41
CA LEU A 69 22.55 3.11 9.44
C LEU A 69 23.52 2.92 10.62
N ASP A 70 24.42 3.88 10.85
CA ASP A 70 25.35 3.85 11.99
C ASP A 70 24.60 3.79 13.33
N GLU A 71 23.52 4.55 13.47
CA GLU A 71 22.69 4.48 14.67
C GLU A 71 21.93 3.16 14.78
N ALA A 72 21.36 2.67 13.67
CA ALA A 72 20.60 1.42 13.66
C ALA A 72 21.48 0.19 13.99
N LEU A 73 22.76 0.22 13.63
CA LEU A 73 23.72 -0.86 13.93
C LEU A 73 24.09 -0.94 15.42
N LYS A 74 23.73 0.04 16.24
CA LYS A 74 23.93 0.00 17.69
C LYS A 74 22.88 -0.84 18.42
N TYR A 75 21.77 -1.14 17.75
CA TYR A 75 20.72 -2.01 18.27
C TYR A 75 21.07 -3.49 18.06
N ASP A 76 20.35 -4.36 18.75
CA ASP A 76 20.45 -5.79 18.51
C ASP A 76 20.15 -6.10 17.03
N PRO A 77 20.94 -6.93 16.34
CA PRO A 77 20.73 -7.28 14.93
C PRO A 77 19.32 -7.80 14.61
N SER A 78 18.68 -8.50 15.57
CA SER A 78 17.31 -8.98 15.42
C SER A 78 16.28 -7.85 15.35
N GLN A 79 16.61 -6.67 15.87
CA GLN A 79 15.73 -5.49 15.89
C GLN A 79 15.95 -4.55 14.70
N PHE A 80 17.01 -4.76 13.93
CA PHE A 80 17.37 -3.84 12.83
C PHE A 80 16.20 -3.55 11.88
N SER A 81 15.47 -4.58 11.44
CA SER A 81 14.32 -4.40 10.53
C SER A 81 13.19 -3.60 11.19
N ALA A 82 12.93 -3.83 12.47
CA ALA A 82 11.90 -3.10 13.21
C ALA A 82 12.29 -1.61 13.35
N VAL A 83 13.54 -1.34 13.72
CA VAL A 83 14.07 0.04 13.82
C VAL A 83 14.01 0.75 12.47
N LEU A 84 14.37 0.06 11.40
CA LEU A 84 14.31 0.61 10.04
C LEU A 84 12.89 1.00 9.64
N LEU A 85 11.92 0.13 9.87
CA LEU A 85 10.52 0.34 9.50
C LEU A 85 9.81 1.36 10.39
N ASP A 86 10.27 1.54 11.62
CA ASP A 86 9.70 2.49 12.58
C ASP A 86 10.25 3.92 12.38
N LYS A 87 11.55 4.05 12.19
CA LYS A 87 12.24 5.36 12.26
C LYS A 87 12.60 5.99 10.92
N ALA A 88 12.74 5.20 9.84
CA ALA A 88 13.10 5.74 8.54
C ALA A 88 11.93 6.43 7.80
N PRO A 89 10.67 5.94 7.90
CA PRO A 89 9.53 6.59 7.26
C PRO A 89 9.23 8.00 7.81
N PRO A 90 8.42 8.78 7.09
CA PRO A 90 7.89 10.05 7.62
C PRO A 90 7.03 9.82 8.87
N GLU A 91 7.21 10.64 9.89
CA GLU A 91 6.29 10.75 11.02
C GLU A 91 5.05 11.56 10.57
N ASP A 92 4.16 10.92 9.81
CA ASP A 92 2.95 11.55 9.26
C ASP A 92 1.82 10.51 9.27
N ALA A 93 0.73 10.83 9.95
CA ALA A 93 -0.44 9.95 10.05
C ALA A 93 -0.99 9.55 8.67
N ARG A 94 -0.87 10.42 7.66
CA ARG A 94 -1.30 10.11 6.28
C ARG A 94 -0.43 9.03 5.66
N TYR A 95 0.87 9.00 5.96
CA TYR A 95 1.75 7.92 5.52
C TYR A 95 1.32 6.58 6.13
N ASP A 96 1.06 6.56 7.43
CA ASP A 96 0.60 5.36 8.14
C ASP A 96 -0.73 4.85 7.59
N ASP A 97 -1.66 5.75 7.31
CA ASP A 97 -2.95 5.39 6.73
C ASP A 97 -2.82 4.87 5.29
N MET A 98 -1.88 5.41 4.50
CA MET A 98 -1.55 4.88 3.17
C MET A 98 -0.93 3.48 3.26
N VAL A 99 -0.03 3.22 4.21
CA VAL A 99 0.58 1.90 4.44
C VAL A 99 -0.50 0.88 4.82
N LYS A 100 -1.40 1.23 5.75
CA LYS A 100 -2.55 0.38 6.13
C LYS A 100 -3.47 0.10 4.94
N SER A 101 -3.78 1.13 4.16
CA SER A 101 -4.61 0.99 2.96
C SER A 101 -3.95 0.09 1.93
N LEU A 102 -2.66 0.25 1.68
CA LEU A 102 -1.90 -0.61 0.77
C LEU A 102 -1.89 -2.07 1.22
N ALA A 103 -1.70 -2.32 2.52
CA ALA A 103 -1.74 -3.65 3.09
C ALA A 103 -3.11 -4.31 2.85
N ARG A 104 -4.20 -3.56 3.08
CA ARG A 104 -5.56 -4.00 2.82
C ARG A 104 -5.81 -4.34 1.35
N TYR A 105 -5.39 -3.46 0.41
CA TYR A 105 -5.57 -3.72 -1.02
C TYR A 105 -4.74 -4.93 -1.50
N ARG A 106 -3.56 -5.14 -0.94
CA ARG A 106 -2.75 -6.35 -1.20
C ARG A 106 -3.45 -7.62 -0.72
N GLU A 107 -4.10 -7.58 0.43
CA GLU A 107 -4.90 -8.69 0.94
C GLU A 107 -6.07 -9.00 0.00
N ILE A 108 -6.85 -7.99 -0.41
CA ILE A 108 -7.94 -8.14 -1.37
C ILE A 108 -7.41 -8.76 -2.69
N ALA A 109 -6.28 -8.26 -3.20
CA ALA A 109 -5.66 -8.79 -4.41
C ALA A 109 -5.23 -10.25 -4.28
N ARG A 110 -4.69 -10.63 -3.11
CA ARG A 110 -4.28 -12.02 -2.81
C ARG A 110 -5.44 -12.99 -2.84
N PHE A 111 -6.64 -12.55 -2.46
CA PHE A 111 -7.87 -13.33 -2.53
C PHE A 111 -8.60 -13.24 -3.88
N GLY A 112 -7.90 -12.80 -4.94
CA GLY A 112 -8.45 -12.74 -6.31
C GLY A 112 -9.06 -11.40 -6.69
N GLY A 113 -8.94 -10.38 -5.82
CA GLY A 113 -9.48 -9.06 -6.08
C GLY A 113 -11.00 -9.00 -6.07
N TRP A 114 -11.54 -8.17 -6.92
CA TRP A 114 -12.98 -8.07 -7.14
C TRP A 114 -13.35 -8.16 -8.62
N ARG A 115 -14.53 -8.64 -8.88
CA ARG A 115 -15.08 -8.66 -10.23
C ARG A 115 -15.42 -7.23 -10.68
N LYS A 116 -15.14 -6.92 -11.95
CA LYS A 116 -15.54 -5.64 -12.54
C LYS A 116 -17.06 -5.53 -12.60
N LEU A 117 -17.56 -4.37 -12.20
CA LEU A 117 -18.95 -4.01 -12.42
C LEU A 117 -19.15 -3.68 -13.90
N PRO A 118 -20.30 -4.05 -14.49
CA PRO A 118 -20.64 -3.60 -15.85
C PRO A 118 -20.78 -2.08 -15.86
N VAL A 119 -20.31 -1.47 -16.94
CA VAL A 119 -20.54 -0.03 -17.17
C VAL A 119 -21.99 0.14 -17.57
N THR A 120 -22.74 0.89 -16.78
CA THR A 120 -24.12 1.27 -17.10
C THR A 120 -24.14 2.74 -17.50
N ALA A 121 -24.84 3.04 -18.59
CA ALA A 121 -25.01 4.42 -19.06
C ALA A 121 -26.18 5.16 -18.34
N VAL A 122 -26.84 4.50 -17.40
CA VAL A 122 -28.00 5.05 -16.70
C VAL A 122 -27.62 5.32 -15.26
N ALA A 123 -27.83 6.56 -14.83
CA ALA A 123 -27.78 6.92 -13.42
C ALA A 123 -28.85 6.14 -12.66
N SER A 124 -28.48 5.59 -11.50
CA SER A 124 -29.37 4.76 -10.70
C SER A 124 -29.32 5.21 -9.25
N GLY A 125 -30.47 5.49 -8.69
CA GLY A 125 -30.65 5.94 -7.32
C GLY A 125 -31.39 4.93 -6.43
N PRO A 126 -31.73 5.31 -5.19
CA PRO A 126 -32.49 4.48 -4.28
C PRO A 126 -33.84 4.07 -4.86
N GLY A 127 -34.12 2.77 -4.87
CA GLY A 127 -35.33 2.19 -5.44
C GLY A 127 -35.21 1.74 -6.89
N ASP A 128 -34.16 2.15 -7.59
CA ASP A 128 -33.99 1.79 -8.99
C ASP A 128 -33.47 0.33 -9.11
N PRO A 129 -33.92 -0.36 -10.18
CA PRO A 129 -33.45 -1.70 -10.45
C PRO A 129 -32.00 -1.69 -10.92
N TYR A 130 -31.17 -2.49 -10.27
CA TYR A 130 -29.80 -2.72 -10.68
C TYR A 130 -29.49 -4.23 -10.69
N PRO A 131 -29.41 -4.86 -11.86
CA PRO A 131 -29.27 -6.31 -11.98
C PRO A 131 -28.09 -6.88 -11.18
N GLU A 132 -26.98 -6.15 -11.15
CA GLU A 132 -25.74 -6.57 -10.51
C GLU A 132 -25.58 -6.03 -9.06
N VAL A 133 -26.69 -5.69 -8.39
CA VAL A 133 -26.67 -5.14 -7.02
C VAL A 133 -25.89 -6.01 -6.02
N LYS A 134 -25.92 -7.33 -6.19
CA LYS A 134 -25.15 -8.24 -5.33
C LYS A 134 -23.64 -8.04 -5.51
N LEU A 135 -23.20 -7.88 -6.75
CA LEU A 135 -21.80 -7.64 -7.08
C LEU A 135 -21.35 -6.26 -6.59
N LEU A 136 -22.19 -5.24 -6.76
CA LEU A 136 -21.99 -3.89 -6.24
C LEU A 136 -21.82 -3.90 -4.72
N ARG A 137 -22.74 -4.54 -4.00
CA ARG A 137 -22.64 -4.66 -2.53
C ARG A 137 -21.39 -5.39 -2.08
N ALA A 138 -21.03 -6.49 -2.75
CA ALA A 138 -19.80 -7.22 -2.45
C ALA A 138 -18.55 -6.33 -2.65
N ARG A 139 -18.54 -5.48 -3.68
CA ARG A 139 -17.48 -4.52 -3.92
C ARG A 139 -17.41 -3.49 -2.78
N LEU A 140 -18.53 -2.85 -2.44
CA LEU A 140 -18.61 -1.85 -1.38
C LEU A 140 -18.23 -2.43 -0.01
N GLN A 141 -18.58 -3.69 0.26
CA GLN A 141 -18.17 -4.40 1.47
C GLN A 141 -16.66 -4.65 1.49
N ALA A 142 -16.07 -5.12 0.41
CA ALA A 142 -14.63 -5.34 0.31
C ALA A 142 -13.84 -4.04 0.48
N GLU A 143 -14.36 -2.93 -0.01
CA GLU A 143 -13.80 -1.59 0.16
C GLU A 143 -14.08 -0.98 1.55
N GLY A 144 -15.05 -1.51 2.31
CA GLY A 144 -15.45 -1.07 3.65
C GLY A 144 -16.43 0.08 3.69
N ASP A 145 -16.95 0.48 2.53
CA ASP A 145 -17.98 1.51 2.45
C ASP A 145 -19.36 0.99 2.83
N LEU A 146 -19.60 -0.32 2.69
CA LEU A 146 -20.81 -0.98 3.16
C LEU A 146 -20.47 -1.87 4.38
N PRO A 147 -20.79 -1.44 5.61
CA PRO A 147 -20.53 -2.25 6.80
C PRO A 147 -21.19 -3.62 6.72
N GLY A 148 -20.47 -4.67 7.16
CA GLY A 148 -21.01 -6.00 7.28
C GLY A 148 -22.23 -5.99 8.21
N GLY A 149 -23.30 -6.66 7.83
CA GLY A 149 -24.53 -6.82 8.60
C GLY A 149 -25.43 -7.77 7.85
N SER A 150 -26.46 -8.28 8.53
CA SER A 150 -27.43 -9.20 7.94
C SER A 150 -27.79 -8.75 6.54
N PRO A 151 -27.76 -9.64 5.54
CA PRO A 151 -28.21 -9.28 4.22
C PRO A 151 -29.62 -8.71 4.40
N THR A 152 -29.80 -7.46 4.00
CA THR A 152 -31.15 -6.92 3.89
C THR A 152 -31.97 -7.97 3.14
N LYS A 153 -33.10 -8.40 3.70
CA LYS A 153 -33.99 -9.41 3.11
C LYS A 153 -34.55 -8.96 1.75
N THR A 154 -33.92 -7.99 1.13
CA THR A 154 -34.26 -7.47 -0.19
C THR A 154 -33.87 -8.52 -1.22
N ARG A 155 -34.80 -9.41 -1.51
CA ARG A 155 -34.79 -10.26 -2.73
C ARG A 155 -34.82 -9.43 -4.01
N ARG A 156 -34.90 -8.10 -3.88
CA ARG A 156 -35.05 -7.16 -4.98
C ARG A 156 -33.68 -6.83 -5.55
N LYS A 157 -33.60 -6.84 -6.86
CA LYS A 157 -32.44 -6.37 -7.63
C LYS A 157 -32.47 -4.83 -7.71
N GLU A 158 -32.61 -4.17 -6.58
CA GLU A 158 -32.77 -2.71 -6.46
C GLU A 158 -31.67 -2.16 -5.55
N ILE A 159 -31.26 -0.94 -5.80
CA ILE A 159 -30.38 -0.16 -4.92
C ILE A 159 -31.23 0.30 -3.72
N ASP A 160 -31.03 -0.26 -2.53
CA ASP A 160 -31.66 0.26 -1.33
C ASP A 160 -30.90 1.48 -0.79
N GLN A 161 -31.53 2.22 0.13
CA GLN A 161 -30.94 3.44 0.70
C GLN A 161 -29.54 3.17 1.31
N ARG A 162 -29.37 2.07 2.02
CA ARG A 162 -28.07 1.70 2.59
C ARG A 162 -26.99 1.49 1.54
N THR A 163 -27.36 0.92 0.39
CA THR A 163 -26.43 0.73 -0.73
C THR A 163 -26.10 2.08 -1.38
N ALA A 164 -27.10 2.95 -1.54
CA ALA A 164 -26.89 4.30 -2.07
C ALA A 164 -25.97 5.13 -1.16
N ASP A 165 -26.18 5.09 0.16
CA ASP A 165 -25.32 5.78 1.11
C ASP A 165 -23.87 5.26 1.06
N ALA A 166 -23.70 3.94 0.87
CA ALA A 166 -22.39 3.33 0.69
C ALA A 166 -21.72 3.75 -0.64
N ILE A 167 -22.49 3.93 -1.71
CA ILE A 167 -21.98 4.46 -2.98
C ILE A 167 -21.49 5.90 -2.78
N LYS A 168 -22.25 6.74 -2.11
CA LYS A 168 -21.85 8.12 -1.80
C LYS A 168 -20.57 8.18 -0.95
N SER A 169 -20.45 7.31 0.04
CA SER A 169 -19.22 7.18 0.84
C SER A 169 -18.03 6.78 -0.03
N PHE A 170 -18.22 5.82 -0.93
CA PHE A 170 -17.21 5.39 -1.88
C PHE A 170 -16.80 6.54 -2.80
N GLN A 171 -17.77 7.24 -3.41
CA GLN A 171 -17.53 8.38 -4.28
C GLN A 171 -16.72 9.46 -3.56
N PHE A 172 -17.17 9.88 -2.39
CA PHE A 172 -16.49 10.87 -1.56
C PHE A 172 -15.03 10.50 -1.27
N ARG A 173 -14.80 9.26 -0.83
CA ARG A 173 -13.45 8.76 -0.51
C ARG A 173 -12.53 8.70 -1.72
N HIS A 174 -13.09 8.56 -2.91
CA HIS A 174 -12.35 8.56 -4.19
C HIS A 174 -12.27 9.92 -4.88
N GLY A 175 -12.74 10.99 -4.22
CA GLY A 175 -12.74 12.34 -4.81
C GLY A 175 -13.74 12.51 -5.96
N ILE A 176 -14.75 11.65 -6.02
CA ILE A 176 -15.86 11.73 -6.96
C ILE A 176 -16.99 12.47 -6.26
N GLU A 177 -17.65 13.39 -6.96
CA GLU A 177 -18.82 14.09 -6.40
C GLU A 177 -19.93 13.08 -6.06
N PRO A 178 -20.41 13.06 -4.79
CA PRO A 178 -21.47 12.15 -4.37
C PRO A 178 -22.82 12.57 -4.97
N ASP A 179 -23.44 11.74 -5.77
CA ASP A 179 -24.73 11.98 -6.44
C ASP A 179 -25.79 10.91 -6.12
#